data_4af2983ec0ccfe4fbbfa236c651b415d
#
_entry.id   4af2983ec0ccfe4fbbfa236c651b415d
#
_cell.length_a   1.000
_cell.length_b   1.000
_cell.length_c   1.000
_cell.angle_alpha   90.00
_cell.angle_beta   90.00
_cell.angle_gamma   90.00
#
_symmetry.space_group_name_H-M   'P 1'
#
loop_
_entity.id
_entity.type
_entity.pdbx_description
1 polymer ?
#
loop_
_entity_poly.entity_id
_entity_poly.type
_entity_poly.pdbx_seq_one_letter_code
_entity_poly.pdbx_strand_id
1 'polypeptide(L)'
;LVLVVITFSLLGGIGSMFGGSDGIDTKDKILWFKPIGVVVDSEVGSGGNLDINTLIGGGSSVQQHELQDLLDVLNNAATDENLSAIYVNVSELGMRFASAFKIADAVKNVKDSGKRVIAYAEQYDNSSYLVSSQASEVLINEYGQVSAFGFSRKREYYKDLYKNLKLNFNIFTAGDFKSGPEPYTRN
;
A
#
# COMPACT_ATOMS: atom_id res chain seq x y z
N LEU A 1 13.27 6.39 29.06
CA LEU A 1 12.66 6.15 27.75
C LEU A 1 12.67 4.65 27.48
N VAL A 2 11.57 3.96 27.78
CA VAL A 2 11.45 2.52 27.48
C VAL A 2 10.84 2.38 26.11
N LEU A 3 11.66 1.97 25.13
CA LEU A 3 11.22 1.66 23.79
C LEU A 3 10.52 0.29 23.82
N VAL A 4 9.20 0.24 23.89
CA VAL A 4 8.44 -1.00 23.71
C VAL A 4 8.08 -1.13 22.25
N VAL A 5 8.80 -1.97 21.52
CA VAL A 5 8.50 -2.34 20.15
C VAL A 5 7.37 -3.35 20.17
N ILE A 6 6.15 -2.93 19.86
CA ILE A 6 5.05 -3.86 19.57
C ILE A 6 5.13 -4.20 18.10
N THR A 7 5.80 -5.30 17.77
CA THR A 7 5.71 -5.90 16.44
C THR A 7 4.35 -6.59 16.36
N PHE A 8 3.40 -5.97 15.70
CA PHE A 8 2.17 -6.62 15.31
C PHE A 8 2.50 -7.55 14.11
N SER A 9 2.96 -8.78 14.43
CA SER A 9 2.90 -9.84 13.43
C SER A 9 1.45 -10.32 13.39
N LEU A 10 0.74 -9.94 12.35
CA LEU A 10 -0.58 -10.47 12.00
C LEU A 10 -0.41 -11.94 11.58
N LEU A 11 -0.19 -12.82 12.56
CA LEU A 11 -0.40 -14.25 12.43
C LEU A 11 -1.85 -14.50 12.83
N GLY A 12 -2.71 -14.69 11.86
CA GLY A 12 -4.07 -15.14 12.11
C GLY A 12 -4.02 -16.41 12.96
N GLY A 13 -4.66 -16.38 14.12
CA GLY A 13 -5.11 -17.59 14.77
C GLY A 13 -4.37 -18.10 16.00
N ILE A 14 -3.57 -17.30 16.73
CA ILE A 14 -3.10 -17.72 18.07
C ILE A 14 -3.42 -16.63 19.11
N GLY A 15 -4.69 -16.30 19.22
CA GLY A 15 -5.21 -15.38 20.24
C GLY A 15 -5.52 -16.00 21.60
N SER A 16 -5.10 -17.23 21.89
CA SER A 16 -5.52 -17.90 23.13
C SER A 16 -4.42 -18.56 23.95
N MET A 17 -3.15 -18.33 23.67
CA MET A 17 -2.07 -19.05 24.36
C MET A 17 -1.15 -18.19 25.24
N PHE A 18 -1.37 -16.90 25.36
CA PHE A 18 -0.71 -16.06 26.35
C PHE A 18 -1.74 -15.39 27.25
N GLY A 19 -2.37 -16.22 28.09
CA GLY A 19 -3.09 -15.77 29.26
C GLY A 19 -2.09 -15.30 30.33
N GLY A 20 -1.84 -14.00 30.33
CA GLY A 20 -1.09 -13.29 31.36
C GLY A 20 -1.46 -11.82 31.21
N SER A 21 -2.53 -11.41 31.94
CA SER A 21 -2.90 -10.00 32.06
C SER A 21 -1.99 -9.30 33.07
N ASP A 22 -0.72 -9.27 32.81
CA ASP A 22 0.12 -8.26 33.44
C ASP A 22 -0.11 -6.99 32.62
N GLY A 23 -0.84 -6.03 33.18
CA GLY A 23 -1.15 -4.75 32.57
C GLY A 23 0.16 -4.04 32.20
N ILE A 24 0.58 -4.23 30.95
CA ILE A 24 1.69 -3.46 30.42
C ILE A 24 1.22 -2.00 30.44
N ASP A 25 1.92 -1.16 31.22
CA ASP A 25 1.64 0.28 31.24
C ASP A 25 1.78 0.82 29.82
N THR A 26 0.64 1.25 29.26
CA THR A 26 0.56 1.65 27.85
C THR A 26 0.74 3.16 27.64
N LYS A 27 1.00 3.91 28.70
CA LYS A 27 1.25 5.36 28.58
C LYS A 27 2.56 5.63 27.85
N ASP A 28 2.56 6.61 26.95
CA ASP A 28 3.71 7.07 26.19
C ASP A 28 4.34 6.03 25.25
N LYS A 29 3.53 5.10 24.73
CA LYS A 29 4.00 4.13 23.73
C LYS A 29 4.06 4.73 22.33
N ILE A 30 4.96 4.16 21.53
CA ILE A 30 5.08 4.45 20.11
C ILE A 30 4.62 3.21 19.34
N LEU A 31 3.67 3.40 18.44
CA LEU A 31 3.30 2.36 17.47
C LEU A 31 4.32 2.31 16.35
N TRP A 32 4.87 1.12 16.11
CA TRP A 32 5.73 0.86 14.97
C TRP A 32 4.89 0.26 13.83
N PHE A 33 4.50 1.10 12.86
CA PHE A 33 3.73 0.69 11.69
C PHE A 33 4.67 0.45 10.51
N LYS A 34 5.10 -0.81 10.35
CA LYS A 34 5.98 -1.26 9.25
C LYS A 34 5.43 -2.55 8.63
N PRO A 35 4.34 -2.48 7.86
CA PRO A 35 3.85 -3.64 7.09
C PRO A 35 4.81 -3.94 5.92
N ILE A 36 5.06 -5.24 5.69
CA ILE A 36 5.91 -5.74 4.60
C ILE A 36 5.08 -6.69 3.76
N GLY A 37 5.11 -6.55 2.43
CA GLY A 37 4.37 -7.42 1.53
C GLY A 37 3.51 -6.65 0.54
N VAL A 38 2.27 -7.07 0.30
CA VAL A 38 1.35 -6.43 -0.64
C VAL A 38 0.00 -6.16 -0.02
N VAL A 39 -0.60 -5.04 -0.39
CA VAL A 39 -1.97 -4.69 -0.01
C VAL A 39 -2.95 -5.30 -1.00
N VAL A 40 -3.94 -6.00 -0.47
CA VAL A 40 -5.06 -6.59 -1.22
C VAL A 40 -6.39 -6.00 -0.74
N ASP A 41 -7.40 -5.98 -1.60
CA ASP A 41 -8.74 -5.48 -1.22
C ASP A 41 -9.49 -6.50 -0.37
N SER A 42 -9.23 -7.79 -0.59
CA SER A 42 -9.68 -8.92 0.24
C SER A 42 -8.69 -10.07 0.08
N GLU A 43 -8.49 -10.85 1.13
CA GLU A 43 -7.65 -12.04 1.02
C GLU A 43 -8.22 -12.99 -0.04
N VAL A 44 -7.45 -13.25 -1.08
CA VAL A 44 -7.78 -14.26 -2.07
C VAL A 44 -7.37 -15.61 -1.47
N GLY A 45 -8.32 -16.26 -0.77
CA GLY A 45 -8.19 -17.67 -0.49
C GLY A 45 -7.54 -18.09 0.81
N SER A 46 -7.94 -17.52 1.94
CA SER A 46 -7.81 -18.23 3.24
C SER A 46 -8.87 -19.33 3.41
N GLY A 47 -9.59 -19.68 2.37
CA GLY A 47 -10.54 -20.81 2.34
C GLY A 47 -9.83 -22.09 1.96
N GLY A 48 -9.14 -22.75 2.89
CA GLY A 48 -8.90 -24.19 2.90
C GLY A 48 -8.32 -24.92 1.66
N ASN A 49 -8.02 -24.24 0.59
CA ASN A 49 -7.32 -24.82 -0.55
C ASN A 49 -5.81 -24.53 -0.38
N LEU A 50 -5.10 -25.57 0.01
CA LEU A 50 -3.65 -25.62 -0.13
C LEU A 50 -3.34 -25.27 -1.58
N ASP A 51 -2.79 -24.08 -1.81
CA ASP A 51 -2.32 -23.69 -3.14
C ASP A 51 -1.20 -24.67 -3.53
N ILE A 52 -1.56 -25.57 -4.48
CA ILE A 52 -0.62 -26.58 -5.00
C ILE A 52 0.68 -25.93 -5.49
N ASN A 53 0.64 -24.67 -5.91
CA ASN A 53 1.83 -23.92 -6.31
C ASN A 53 2.78 -23.62 -5.14
N THR A 54 2.25 -23.43 -3.93
CA THR A 54 3.08 -23.29 -2.71
C THR A 54 3.73 -24.61 -2.30
N LEU A 55 3.07 -25.73 -2.56
CA LEU A 55 3.59 -27.05 -2.22
C LEU A 55 4.61 -27.59 -3.23
N ILE A 56 4.50 -27.25 -4.50
CA ILE A 56 5.35 -27.80 -5.58
C ILE A 56 6.48 -26.83 -5.95
N GLY A 57 6.36 -25.55 -5.70
CA GLY A 57 7.24 -24.52 -6.28
C GLY A 57 8.15 -23.77 -5.32
N GLY A 58 8.28 -24.11 -4.06
CA GLY A 58 9.23 -23.38 -3.16
C GLY A 58 9.09 -21.84 -3.21
N GLY A 59 7.95 -21.34 -3.66
CA GLY A 59 7.67 -19.93 -3.80
C GLY A 59 7.51 -19.29 -2.43
N SER A 60 8.32 -18.31 -2.11
CA SER A 60 8.13 -17.44 -0.97
C SER A 60 6.74 -16.85 -1.07
N SER A 61 5.82 -17.23 -0.20
CA SER A 61 4.49 -16.60 -0.12
C SER A 61 4.70 -15.13 0.25
N VAL A 62 4.40 -14.23 -0.69
CA VAL A 62 4.43 -12.81 -0.41
C VAL A 62 3.34 -12.54 0.63
N GLN A 63 3.71 -11.94 1.75
CA GLN A 63 2.75 -11.61 2.80
C GLN A 63 1.69 -10.65 2.23
N GLN A 64 0.42 -11.01 2.42
CA GLN A 64 -0.71 -10.19 2.00
C GLN A 64 -1.33 -9.53 3.22
N HIS A 65 -1.73 -8.27 3.06
CA HIS A 65 -2.44 -7.51 4.08
C HIS A 65 -3.73 -6.99 3.49
N GLU A 66 -4.85 -7.25 4.14
CA GLU A 66 -6.09 -6.59 3.76
C GLU A 66 -5.98 -5.09 4.03
N LEU A 67 -6.44 -4.30 3.07
CA LEU A 67 -6.44 -2.85 3.23
C LEU A 67 -7.20 -2.41 4.48
N GLN A 68 -8.32 -3.07 4.76
CA GLN A 68 -9.17 -2.73 5.91
C GLN A 68 -8.43 -2.93 7.24
N ASP A 69 -7.68 -4.01 7.38
CA ASP A 69 -6.90 -4.28 8.61
C ASP A 69 -5.86 -3.18 8.86
N LEU A 70 -5.17 -2.73 7.81
CA LEU A 70 -4.19 -1.64 7.93
C LEU A 70 -4.88 -0.31 8.31
N LEU A 71 -6.06 -0.04 7.77
CA LEU A 71 -6.84 1.14 8.13
C LEU A 71 -7.35 1.06 9.56
N ASP A 72 -7.80 -0.10 10.01
CA ASP A 72 -8.30 -0.30 11.38
C ASP A 72 -7.18 -0.11 12.41
N VAL A 73 -5.96 -0.59 12.13
CA VAL A 73 -4.79 -0.33 12.97
C VAL A 73 -4.52 1.17 13.11
N LEU A 74 -4.53 1.93 12.01
CA LEU A 74 -4.28 3.37 12.02
C LEU A 74 -5.43 4.14 12.70
N ASN A 75 -6.68 3.77 12.43
CA ASN A 75 -7.85 4.41 13.04
C ASN A 75 -7.88 4.16 14.56
N ASN A 76 -7.60 2.94 15.01
CA ASN A 76 -7.48 2.62 16.41
C ASN A 76 -6.33 3.40 17.06
N ALA A 77 -5.21 3.51 16.37
CA ALA A 77 -4.09 4.31 16.85
C ALA A 77 -4.43 5.80 16.98
N ALA A 78 -5.29 6.35 16.13
CA ALA A 78 -5.73 7.74 16.23
C ALA A 78 -6.52 8.01 17.53
N THR A 79 -7.28 7.03 17.99
CA THR A 79 -8.16 7.15 19.18
C THR A 79 -7.53 6.64 20.48
N ASP A 80 -6.43 5.89 20.42
CA ASP A 80 -5.78 5.35 21.61
C ASP A 80 -5.04 6.46 22.39
N GLU A 81 -5.54 6.80 23.56
CA GLU A 81 -4.96 7.83 24.45
C GLU A 81 -3.59 7.44 25.01
N ASN A 82 -3.24 6.17 24.96
CA ASN A 82 -1.96 5.67 25.47
C ASN A 82 -0.82 5.79 24.47
N LEU A 83 -1.13 6.06 23.21
CA LEU A 83 -0.13 6.27 22.16
C LEU A 83 0.24 7.75 22.07
N SER A 84 1.54 8.05 22.16
CA SER A 84 2.08 9.41 22.03
C SER A 84 2.54 9.70 20.60
N ALA A 85 2.99 8.68 19.89
CA ALA A 85 3.51 8.83 18.53
C ALA A 85 3.36 7.56 17.70
N ILE A 86 3.47 7.71 16.38
CA ILE A 86 3.53 6.59 15.42
C ILE A 86 4.76 6.75 14.55
N TYR A 87 5.50 5.65 14.39
CA TYR A 87 6.53 5.50 13.38
C TYR A 87 5.95 4.75 12.18
N VAL A 88 6.05 5.34 10.99
CA VAL A 88 5.50 4.80 9.74
C VAL A 88 6.62 4.48 8.77
N ASN A 89 6.69 3.23 8.32
CA ASN A 89 7.55 2.82 7.23
C ASN A 89 6.77 1.87 6.31
N VAL A 90 6.40 2.37 5.14
CA VAL A 90 5.63 1.63 4.12
C VAL A 90 6.42 1.42 2.83
N SER A 91 7.74 1.57 2.88
CA SER A 91 8.61 1.44 1.71
C SER A 91 8.68 0.01 1.16
N GLU A 92 8.46 -0.99 2.02
CA GLU A 92 8.45 -2.40 1.66
C GLU A 92 7.02 -2.95 1.44
N LEU A 93 6.02 -2.06 1.40
CA LEU A 93 4.63 -2.42 1.18
C LEU A 93 4.21 -2.11 -0.26
N GLY A 94 4.05 -3.15 -1.07
CA GLY A 94 3.48 -3.04 -2.40
C GLY A 94 2.00 -2.68 -2.34
N MET A 95 1.61 -1.52 -2.89
CA MET A 95 0.22 -1.08 -2.85
C MET A 95 -0.19 -0.36 -4.14
N ARG A 96 -1.46 -0.47 -4.49
CA ARG A 96 -2.05 0.33 -5.56
C ARG A 96 -2.20 1.77 -5.08
N PHE A 97 -2.16 2.71 -6.02
CA PHE A 97 -2.23 4.12 -5.68
C PHE A 97 -3.54 4.50 -4.96
N ALA A 98 -4.67 3.85 -5.31
CA ALA A 98 -5.94 4.05 -4.61
C ALA A 98 -5.88 3.61 -3.14
N SER A 99 -5.20 2.49 -2.85
CA SER A 99 -4.99 2.02 -1.47
C SER A 99 -4.03 2.95 -0.72
N ALA A 100 -2.99 3.46 -1.41
CA ALA A 100 -2.08 4.44 -0.84
C ALA A 100 -2.79 5.73 -0.40
N PHE A 101 -3.77 6.22 -1.16
CA PHE A 101 -4.59 7.37 -0.74
C PHE A 101 -5.34 7.11 0.55
N LYS A 102 -6.00 5.96 0.67
CA LYS A 102 -6.75 5.61 1.90
C LYS A 102 -5.83 5.50 3.12
N ILE A 103 -4.66 4.88 2.94
CA ILE A 103 -3.67 4.78 4.02
C ILE A 103 -3.11 6.17 4.36
N ALA A 104 -2.86 7.02 3.37
CA ALA A 104 -2.42 8.40 3.58
C ALA A 104 -3.45 9.21 4.38
N ASP A 105 -4.73 9.10 4.05
CA ASP A 105 -5.81 9.75 4.81
C ASP A 105 -5.86 9.23 6.26
N ALA A 106 -5.69 7.94 6.47
CA ALA A 106 -5.64 7.37 7.83
C ALA A 106 -4.42 7.88 8.62
N VAL A 107 -3.25 7.97 8.00
CA VAL A 107 -2.04 8.56 8.62
C VAL A 107 -2.26 10.03 8.96
N LYS A 108 -2.91 10.78 8.06
CA LYS A 108 -3.30 12.17 8.31
C LYS A 108 -4.24 12.27 9.51
N ASN A 109 -5.25 11.40 9.62
CA ASN A 109 -6.18 11.39 10.75
C ASN A 109 -5.44 11.17 12.09
N VAL A 110 -4.44 10.29 12.11
CA VAL A 110 -3.60 10.10 13.30
C VAL A 110 -2.87 11.38 13.68
N LYS A 111 -2.28 12.08 12.70
CA LYS A 111 -1.64 13.38 12.95
C LYS A 111 -2.63 14.42 13.45
N ASP A 112 -3.79 14.49 12.82
CA ASP A 112 -4.84 15.48 13.16
C ASP A 112 -5.45 15.20 14.57
N SER A 113 -5.34 13.96 15.07
CA SER A 113 -5.70 13.62 16.47
C SER A 113 -4.67 14.12 17.52
N GLY A 114 -3.63 14.83 17.07
CA GLY A 114 -2.60 15.42 17.94
C GLY A 114 -1.39 14.53 18.19
N LYS A 115 -1.31 13.35 17.59
CA LYS A 115 -0.17 12.44 17.73
C LYS A 115 0.97 12.82 16.78
N ARG A 116 2.19 12.64 17.24
CA ARG A 116 3.36 12.83 16.37
C ARG A 116 3.50 11.64 15.45
N VAL A 117 3.53 11.88 14.14
CA VAL A 117 3.73 10.85 13.13
C VAL A 117 5.10 11.09 12.48
N ILE A 118 5.99 10.09 12.56
CA ILE A 118 7.33 10.13 11.98
C ILE A 118 7.37 9.06 10.90
N ALA A 119 7.58 9.47 9.66
CA ALA A 119 7.79 8.56 8.54
C ALA A 119 9.29 8.43 8.24
N TYR A 120 9.75 7.21 8.02
CA TYR A 120 11.12 6.94 7.57
C TYR A 120 11.10 5.85 6.50
N ALA A 121 11.94 6.00 5.51
CA ALA A 121 12.21 4.96 4.53
C ALA A 121 13.65 5.02 4.03
N GLU A 122 14.12 3.92 3.50
CA GLU A 122 15.39 3.89 2.77
C GLU A 122 15.21 4.44 1.35
N GLN A 123 14.04 4.21 0.77
CA GLN A 123 13.64 4.73 -0.55
C GLN A 123 12.16 5.07 -0.55
N TYR A 124 11.79 6.08 -1.32
CA TYR A 124 10.40 6.44 -1.54
C TYR A 124 10.02 6.30 -3.01
N ASP A 125 8.97 5.55 -3.29
CA ASP A 125 8.24 5.57 -4.56
C ASP A 125 7.01 6.49 -4.48
N ASN A 126 6.22 6.56 -5.55
CA ASN A 126 5.00 7.39 -5.58
C ASN A 126 4.02 7.07 -4.44
N SER A 127 3.80 5.79 -4.15
CA SER A 127 2.80 5.34 -3.17
C SER A 127 3.29 5.54 -1.75
N SER A 128 4.51 5.12 -1.45
CA SER A 128 5.12 5.28 -0.13
C SER A 128 5.37 6.74 0.22
N TYR A 129 5.78 7.57 -0.76
CA TYR A 129 5.93 9.01 -0.55
C TYR A 129 4.58 9.69 -0.28
N LEU A 130 3.51 9.30 -1.01
CA LEU A 130 2.18 9.84 -0.77
C LEU A 130 1.73 9.59 0.68
N VAL A 131 1.87 8.37 1.18
CA VAL A 131 1.54 8.02 2.57
C VAL A 131 2.41 8.81 3.54
N SER A 132 3.72 8.79 3.35
CA SER A 132 4.68 9.42 4.25
C SER A 132 4.58 10.94 4.28
N SER A 133 4.14 11.57 3.19
CA SER A 133 3.95 13.03 3.11
C SER A 133 2.88 13.56 4.07
N GLN A 134 1.99 12.69 4.57
CA GLN A 134 0.99 13.06 5.57
C GLN A 134 1.54 13.07 7.01
N ALA A 135 2.74 12.54 7.22
CA ALA A 135 3.39 12.54 8.54
C ALA A 135 3.73 13.95 9.04
N SER A 136 4.09 14.06 10.31
CA SER A 136 4.61 15.30 10.89
C SER A 136 6.06 15.57 10.45
N GLU A 137 6.83 14.49 10.31
CA GLU A 137 8.21 14.51 9.84
C GLU A 137 8.42 13.38 8.83
N VAL A 138 9.12 13.66 7.75
CA VAL A 138 9.50 12.68 6.74
C VAL A 138 11.01 12.60 6.68
N LEU A 139 11.54 11.43 6.99
CA LEU A 139 12.96 11.15 7.03
C LEU A 139 13.31 10.14 5.94
N ILE A 140 14.49 10.27 5.36
CA ILE A 140 15.04 9.33 4.40
C ILE A 140 16.47 8.97 4.79
N ASN A 141 16.87 7.76 4.42
CA ASN A 141 18.27 7.35 4.55
C ASN A 141 19.19 8.31 3.76
N GLU A 142 20.38 8.61 4.26
CA GLU A 142 21.33 9.51 3.60
C GLU A 142 21.73 9.08 2.18
N TYR A 143 21.68 7.78 1.90
CA TYR A 143 21.92 7.20 0.56
C TYR A 143 20.61 6.87 -0.18
N GLY A 144 19.49 7.26 0.39
CA GLY A 144 18.16 6.96 -0.13
C GLY A 144 17.80 7.79 -1.35
N GLN A 145 16.81 7.32 -2.09
CA GLN A 145 16.30 7.99 -3.26
C GLN A 145 14.78 8.21 -3.17
N VAL A 146 14.32 9.37 -3.60
CA VAL A 146 12.89 9.65 -3.80
C VAL A 146 12.57 9.54 -5.28
N SER A 147 11.80 8.51 -5.64
CA SER A 147 11.33 8.25 -7.01
C SER A 147 9.85 8.62 -7.17
N ALA A 148 9.49 9.82 -6.73
CA ALA A 148 8.14 10.35 -6.81
C ALA A 148 7.92 11.06 -8.15
N PHE A 149 7.75 10.29 -9.22
CA PHE A 149 7.44 10.81 -10.55
C PHE A 149 5.92 10.97 -10.69
N GLY A 150 5.48 12.03 -11.33
CA GLY A 150 4.06 12.23 -11.62
C GLY A 150 3.49 11.13 -12.54
N PHE A 151 2.18 11.18 -12.75
CA PHE A 151 1.50 10.27 -13.67
C PHE A 151 1.43 10.89 -15.05
N SER A 152 1.92 10.18 -16.05
CA SER A 152 1.70 10.55 -17.43
C SER A 152 1.27 9.32 -18.24
N ARG A 153 0.40 9.52 -19.20
CA ARG A 153 0.01 8.49 -20.15
C ARG A 153 0.18 9.03 -21.55
N LYS A 154 1.10 8.46 -22.30
CA LYS A 154 1.23 8.71 -23.73
C LYS A 154 0.40 7.66 -24.48
N ARG A 155 -0.44 8.11 -25.39
CA ARG A 155 -1.15 7.25 -26.34
C ARG A 155 -0.73 7.63 -27.74
N GLU A 156 -0.35 6.65 -28.53
CA GLU A 156 0.07 6.85 -29.92
C GLU A 156 -1.11 6.52 -30.85
N TYR A 157 -1.26 7.33 -31.87
CA TYR A 157 -2.29 7.18 -32.90
C TYR A 157 -1.59 7.07 -34.25
N TYR A 158 -2.01 6.14 -35.07
CA TYR A 158 -1.30 5.75 -36.30
C TYR A 158 -2.09 5.98 -37.58
N LYS A 159 -3.27 6.63 -37.49
CA LYS A 159 -4.13 6.84 -38.66
C LYS A 159 -3.42 7.52 -39.81
N ASP A 160 -2.70 8.61 -39.56
CA ASP A 160 -1.99 9.33 -40.62
C ASP A 160 -0.79 8.55 -41.16
N LEU A 161 -0.10 7.78 -40.31
CA LEU A 161 0.96 6.87 -40.76
C LEU A 161 0.42 5.86 -41.79
N TYR A 162 -0.70 5.21 -41.45
CA TYR A 162 -1.29 4.22 -42.34
C TYR A 162 -1.83 4.84 -43.64
N LYS A 163 -2.44 6.03 -43.52
CA LYS A 163 -2.86 6.80 -44.73
C LYS A 163 -1.69 7.10 -45.66
N ASN A 164 -0.57 7.54 -45.11
CA ASN A 164 0.65 7.83 -45.89
C ASN A 164 1.25 6.58 -46.53
N LEU A 165 1.16 5.43 -45.85
CA LEU A 165 1.57 4.13 -46.37
C LEU A 165 0.54 3.51 -47.35
N LYS A 166 -0.58 4.23 -47.60
CA LYS A 166 -1.71 3.74 -48.44
C LYS A 166 -2.29 2.42 -47.96
N LEU A 167 -2.26 2.18 -46.61
CA LEU A 167 -2.86 1.02 -45.96
C LEU A 167 -4.27 1.38 -45.49
N ASN A 168 -5.25 0.58 -45.88
CA ASN A 168 -6.63 0.71 -45.41
C ASN A 168 -6.93 -0.36 -44.37
N PHE A 169 -7.43 0.06 -43.22
CA PHE A 169 -7.89 -0.85 -42.17
C PHE A 169 -9.42 -0.98 -42.23
N ASN A 170 -9.88 -2.20 -42.42
CA ASN A 170 -11.29 -2.52 -42.26
C ASN A 170 -11.50 -2.98 -40.78
N ILE A 171 -12.19 -2.15 -39.99
CA ILE A 171 -12.41 -2.41 -38.57
C ILE A 171 -13.83 -2.91 -38.38
N PHE A 172 -13.94 -4.10 -37.84
CA PHE A 172 -15.22 -4.69 -37.46
C PHE A 172 -15.36 -4.63 -35.93
N THR A 173 -16.30 -3.82 -35.44
CA THR A 173 -16.59 -3.70 -34.01
C THR A 173 -17.96 -4.27 -33.71
N ALA A 174 -18.08 -5.06 -32.65
CA ALA A 174 -19.35 -5.48 -32.07
C ALA A 174 -19.53 -4.74 -30.74
N GLY A 175 -20.52 -3.81 -30.70
CA GLY A 175 -20.84 -2.94 -29.56
C GLY A 175 -20.24 -1.54 -29.61
N ASP A 176 -20.94 -0.58 -29.00
CA ASP A 176 -20.74 0.86 -29.21
C ASP A 176 -19.55 1.48 -28.46
N PHE A 177 -19.01 0.84 -27.43
CA PHE A 177 -18.00 1.45 -26.54
C PHE A 177 -16.63 0.75 -26.58
N LYS A 178 -16.20 0.27 -27.75
CA LYS A 178 -14.88 -0.37 -27.90
C LYS A 178 -13.81 0.59 -28.38
N SER A 179 -12.90 0.95 -27.48
CA SER A 179 -11.77 1.86 -27.75
C SER A 179 -10.55 1.17 -28.39
N GLY A 180 -10.58 -0.16 -28.59
CA GLY A 180 -9.49 -0.92 -29.20
C GLY A 180 -9.04 -0.37 -30.58
N PRO A 181 -9.95 -0.02 -31.49
CA PRO A 181 -9.60 0.53 -32.81
C PRO A 181 -9.17 1.99 -32.83
N GLU A 182 -9.32 2.74 -31.74
CA GLU A 182 -9.03 4.18 -31.73
C GLU A 182 -7.61 4.55 -32.21
N PRO A 183 -6.54 3.81 -31.88
CA PRO A 183 -5.20 4.12 -32.35
C PRO A 183 -5.07 4.11 -33.89
N TYR A 184 -5.95 3.42 -34.58
CA TYR A 184 -5.95 3.27 -36.03
C TYR A 184 -6.94 4.20 -36.74
N THR A 185 -7.92 4.74 -36.01
CA THR A 185 -9.02 5.55 -36.56
C THR A 185 -8.96 7.02 -36.18
N ARG A 186 -8.23 7.37 -35.12
CA ARG A 186 -8.07 8.75 -34.64
C ARG A 186 -6.66 9.27 -34.85
N ASN A 187 -6.53 10.59 -34.76
CA ASN A 187 -5.25 11.32 -34.68
C ASN A 187 -5.08 11.83 -33.26
#